data_8e1a19e0042340b791fa34466aa01b27
#
_entry.id   8e1a19e0042340b791fa34466aa01b27
#
_cell.length_a   1.000
_cell.length_b   1.000
_cell.length_c   1.000
_cell.angle_alpha   90.00
_cell.angle_beta   90.00
_cell.angle_gamma   90.00
#
_symmetry.space_group_name_H-M   'P 1'
#
loop_
_entity.id
_entity.type
_entity.pdbx_description
1 polymer ?
#
loop_
_entity_poly.entity_id
_entity_poly.type
_entity_poly.pdbx_seq_one_letter_code
_entity_poly.pdbx_strand_id
1 'polypeptide(L)'
;PPDRAARDMSAAIDFLLAHEATTGDVVGVTGFCMGGMLTLMIAALEGDRVAAAAPFYGAPLGREQFDMDWSGLSAKVEGHFAANDDFFPPEAITALGDDLRGAGHDVVFHVYEGTGHGFANEENPLGTWDEAAAATAWGRTVEFLRSHL
;
A
#
# COMPACT_ATOMS: atom_id res chain seq x y z
N PRO A 1 -15.95 6.11 7.46
CA PRO A 1 -15.14 5.91 8.64
C PRO A 1 -14.17 4.73 8.42
N PRO A 2 -12.93 4.77 8.91
CA PRO A 2 -11.93 3.71 8.74
C PRO A 2 -12.44 2.33 9.16
N ASP A 3 -13.17 2.25 10.26
CA ASP A 3 -13.75 0.99 10.78
C ASP A 3 -14.69 0.30 9.79
N ARG A 4 -15.43 1.09 8.99
CA ARG A 4 -16.31 0.51 7.97
C ARG A 4 -15.47 -0.05 6.81
N ALA A 5 -14.49 0.71 6.34
CA ALA A 5 -13.59 0.26 5.29
C ALA A 5 -12.84 -1.01 5.71
N ALA A 6 -12.33 -1.05 6.95
CA ALA A 6 -11.69 -2.23 7.51
C ALA A 6 -12.60 -3.47 7.47
N ARG A 7 -13.83 -3.35 7.96
CA ARG A 7 -14.80 -4.47 7.94
C ARG A 7 -15.14 -4.94 6.53
N ASP A 8 -15.36 -4.00 5.61
CA ASP A 8 -15.71 -4.33 4.22
C ASP A 8 -14.52 -5.03 3.52
N MET A 9 -13.29 -4.59 3.79
CA MET A 9 -12.07 -5.22 3.26
C MET A 9 -11.80 -6.59 3.89
N SER A 10 -11.98 -6.76 5.20
CA SER A 10 -11.88 -8.06 5.88
C SER A 10 -12.91 -9.05 5.30
N ALA A 11 -14.14 -8.62 5.08
CA ALA A 11 -15.17 -9.45 4.46
C ALA A 11 -14.82 -9.84 3.01
N ALA A 12 -14.18 -8.95 2.26
CA ALA A 12 -13.68 -9.27 0.91
C ALA A 12 -12.55 -10.30 0.96
N ILE A 13 -11.65 -10.22 1.93
CA ILE A 13 -10.60 -11.23 2.14
C ILE A 13 -11.23 -12.58 2.53
N ASP A 14 -12.21 -12.60 3.44
CA ASP A 14 -12.95 -13.81 3.78
C ASP A 14 -13.57 -14.46 2.55
N PHE A 15 -14.24 -13.66 1.72
CA PHE A 15 -14.85 -14.13 0.48
C PHE A 15 -13.82 -14.72 -0.49
N LEU A 16 -12.69 -14.02 -0.70
CA LEU A 16 -11.63 -14.47 -1.61
C LEU A 16 -11.03 -15.80 -1.14
N LEU A 17 -10.65 -15.89 0.14
CA LEU A 17 -10.01 -17.09 0.70
C LEU A 17 -10.95 -18.30 0.77
N ALA A 18 -12.27 -18.07 0.86
CA ALA A 18 -13.28 -19.13 0.82
C ALA A 18 -13.70 -19.53 -0.61
N HIS A 19 -13.31 -18.76 -1.62
CA HIS A 19 -13.77 -18.98 -2.99
C HIS A 19 -13.02 -20.14 -3.66
N GLU A 20 -13.74 -21.05 -4.31
CA GLU A 20 -13.19 -22.27 -4.94
C GLU A 20 -12.13 -22.02 -6.02
N ALA A 21 -12.14 -20.85 -6.66
CA ALA A 21 -11.13 -20.46 -7.65
C ALA A 21 -9.86 -19.86 -7.04
N THR A 22 -9.82 -19.62 -5.74
CA THR A 22 -8.63 -19.12 -5.07
C THR A 22 -7.69 -20.27 -4.77
N THR A 23 -6.42 -20.09 -5.14
CA THR A 23 -5.35 -21.02 -4.79
C THR A 23 -4.49 -20.40 -3.70
N GLY A 24 -4.26 -21.14 -2.60
CA GLY A 24 -3.52 -20.65 -1.45
C GLY A 24 -4.42 -20.10 -0.34
N ASP A 25 -3.78 -19.61 0.71
CA ASP A 25 -4.40 -19.20 1.98
C ASP A 25 -4.08 -17.73 2.36
N VAL A 26 -3.50 -16.99 1.44
CA VAL A 26 -3.12 -15.58 1.61
C VAL A 26 -3.60 -14.72 0.45
N VAL A 27 -3.68 -13.40 0.67
CA VAL A 27 -4.00 -12.42 -0.37
C VAL A 27 -2.91 -11.37 -0.49
N GLY A 28 -2.84 -10.71 -1.66
CA GLY A 28 -2.14 -9.47 -1.87
C GLY A 28 -3.12 -8.29 -1.87
N VAL A 29 -2.69 -7.14 -1.38
CA VAL A 29 -3.51 -5.93 -1.34
C VAL A 29 -2.77 -4.78 -2.01
N THR A 30 -3.46 -4.05 -2.87
CA THR A 30 -2.95 -2.80 -3.46
C THR A 30 -4.03 -1.72 -3.41
N GLY A 31 -3.63 -0.48 -3.42
CA GLY A 31 -4.55 0.65 -3.40
C GLY A 31 -3.86 1.98 -3.65
N PHE A 32 -4.64 3.01 -3.98
CA PHE A 32 -4.17 4.30 -4.48
C PHE A 32 -4.68 5.43 -3.61
N CYS A 33 -3.85 6.42 -3.31
CA CYS A 33 -4.22 7.57 -2.51
C CYS A 33 -4.76 7.12 -1.13
N MET A 34 -6.00 7.45 -0.79
CA MET A 34 -6.66 6.90 0.41
C MET A 34 -6.66 5.37 0.42
N GLY A 35 -6.78 4.72 -0.75
CA GLY A 35 -6.66 3.27 -0.87
C GLY A 35 -5.27 2.74 -0.52
N GLY A 36 -4.20 3.51 -0.74
CA GLY A 36 -2.85 3.18 -0.28
C GLY A 36 -2.74 3.17 1.24
N MET A 37 -3.36 4.16 1.92
CA MET A 37 -3.49 4.17 3.38
C MET A 37 -4.23 2.92 3.88
N LEU A 38 -5.37 2.59 3.24
CA LEU A 38 -6.18 1.42 3.59
C LEU A 38 -5.46 0.10 3.32
N THR A 39 -4.59 0.05 2.30
CA THR A 39 -3.74 -1.11 2.00
C THR A 39 -2.83 -1.45 3.19
N LEU A 40 -2.14 -0.46 3.75
CA LEU A 40 -1.28 -0.66 4.92
C LEU A 40 -2.10 -0.99 6.18
N MET A 41 -3.24 -0.32 6.35
CA MET A 41 -4.13 -0.56 7.48
C MET A 41 -4.66 -2.01 7.48
N ILE A 42 -5.16 -2.51 6.36
CA ILE A 42 -5.71 -3.87 6.29
C ILE A 42 -4.59 -4.92 6.42
N ALA A 43 -3.39 -4.66 5.90
CA ALA A 43 -2.26 -5.56 6.06
C ALA A 43 -1.85 -5.71 7.53
N ALA A 44 -1.86 -4.63 8.31
CA ALA A 44 -1.58 -4.68 9.75
C ALA A 44 -2.72 -5.36 10.53
N LEU A 45 -3.99 -5.16 10.12
CA LEU A 45 -5.16 -5.72 10.80
C LEU A 45 -5.30 -7.23 10.56
N GLU A 46 -5.09 -7.68 9.33
CA GLU A 46 -5.31 -9.07 8.91
C GLU A 46 -4.10 -9.99 9.13
N GLY A 47 -2.95 -9.42 9.43
CA GLY A 47 -1.76 -10.18 9.78
C GLY A 47 -1.35 -11.18 8.70
N ASP A 48 -1.20 -12.44 9.08
CA ASP A 48 -0.71 -13.52 8.22
C ASP A 48 -1.62 -13.81 7.00
N ARG A 49 -2.83 -13.29 6.96
CA ARG A 49 -3.75 -13.46 5.83
C ARG A 49 -3.39 -12.57 4.64
N VAL A 50 -2.60 -11.49 4.87
CA VAL A 50 -2.06 -10.62 3.83
C VAL A 50 -0.56 -10.88 3.71
N ALA A 51 -0.13 -11.50 2.61
CA ALA A 51 1.28 -11.79 2.37
C ALA A 51 2.05 -10.61 1.76
N ALA A 52 1.37 -9.80 0.95
CA ALA A 52 1.98 -8.70 0.21
C ALA A 52 1.07 -7.46 0.18
N ALA A 53 1.64 -6.29 0.43
CA ALA A 53 0.93 -5.02 0.40
C ALA A 53 1.67 -3.99 -0.48
N ALA A 54 1.00 -3.48 -1.51
CA ALA A 54 1.57 -2.54 -2.47
C ALA A 54 0.81 -1.21 -2.50
N PRO A 55 1.03 -0.30 -1.54
CA PRO A 55 0.41 1.02 -1.52
C PRO A 55 0.99 1.95 -2.59
N PHE A 56 0.13 2.72 -3.27
CA PHE A 56 0.50 3.79 -4.17
C PHE A 56 0.12 5.15 -3.58
N TYR A 57 1.08 6.07 -3.52
CA TYR A 57 0.96 7.47 -3.08
C TYR A 57 -0.07 7.69 -1.95
N GLY A 58 -0.03 6.84 -0.93
CA GLY A 58 -0.88 6.94 0.25
C GLY A 58 -0.39 6.08 1.41
N ALA A 59 -0.28 6.68 2.60
CA ALA A 59 0.12 6.01 3.82
C ALA A 59 -0.55 6.67 5.05
N PRO A 60 -0.77 5.95 6.16
CA PRO A 60 -1.29 6.54 7.39
C PRO A 60 -0.19 7.38 8.07
N LEU A 61 -0.20 8.69 7.79
CA LEU A 61 0.75 9.64 8.35
C LEU A 61 0.11 10.43 9.50
N GLY A 62 0.44 10.09 10.74
CA GLY A 62 0.34 10.93 11.94
C GLY A 62 -0.99 11.65 12.22
N ARG A 63 -2.12 11.19 11.71
CA ARG A 63 -3.45 11.68 12.07
C ARG A 63 -4.02 10.80 13.16
N GLU A 64 -4.55 11.35 14.24
CA GLU A 64 -5.11 10.60 15.39
C GLU A 64 -6.08 9.48 14.97
N GLN A 65 -6.83 9.68 13.89
CA GLN A 65 -7.75 8.69 13.33
C GLN A 65 -7.06 7.54 12.57
N PHE A 66 -5.75 7.63 12.37
CA PHE A 66 -4.89 6.66 11.71
C PHE A 66 -3.66 6.32 12.57
N ASP A 67 -3.81 6.42 13.89
CA ASP A 67 -2.81 5.88 14.82
C ASP A 67 -2.84 4.35 14.69
N MET A 68 -1.77 3.82 14.07
CA MET A 68 -1.73 2.44 13.63
C MET A 68 -0.97 1.58 14.65
N ASP A 69 -1.59 0.47 15.04
CA ASP A 69 -0.89 -0.65 15.65
C ASP A 69 -0.23 -1.50 14.55
N TRP A 70 1.07 -1.35 14.40
CA TRP A 70 1.86 -2.10 13.42
C TRP A 70 2.25 -3.50 13.87
N SER A 71 1.97 -3.89 15.12
CA SER A 71 2.38 -5.20 15.66
C SER A 71 1.84 -6.39 14.88
N GLY A 72 0.69 -6.21 14.22
CA GLY A 72 0.09 -7.23 13.36
C GLY A 72 0.62 -7.27 11.91
N LEU A 73 1.49 -6.33 11.51
CA LEU A 73 1.99 -6.27 10.13
C LEU A 73 3.03 -7.38 9.88
N SER A 74 2.58 -8.48 9.31
CA SER A 74 3.44 -9.60 8.86
C SER A 74 3.67 -9.59 7.35
N ALA A 75 2.84 -8.87 6.60
CA ALA A 75 2.98 -8.71 5.16
C ALA A 75 4.33 -8.09 4.77
N LYS A 76 4.89 -8.52 3.64
CA LYS A 76 5.91 -7.72 2.96
C LYS A 76 5.25 -6.50 2.32
N VAL A 77 5.95 -5.38 2.32
CA VAL A 77 5.42 -4.12 1.79
C VAL A 77 6.34 -3.54 0.74
N GLU A 78 5.79 -3.26 -0.45
CA GLU A 78 6.48 -2.52 -1.51
C GLU A 78 5.62 -1.33 -1.95
N GLY A 79 5.94 -0.14 -1.46
CA GLY A 79 5.16 1.09 -1.71
C GLY A 79 5.76 2.00 -2.78
N HIS A 80 4.89 2.73 -3.47
CA HIS A 80 5.24 3.62 -4.59
C HIS A 80 4.74 5.03 -4.33
N PHE A 81 5.66 5.98 -4.13
CA PHE A 81 5.36 7.35 -3.70
C PHE A 81 5.97 8.39 -4.65
N ALA A 82 5.34 9.56 -4.71
CA ALA A 82 5.82 10.66 -5.54
C ALA A 82 6.79 11.57 -4.77
N ALA A 83 7.77 12.14 -5.49
CA ALA A 83 8.73 13.06 -4.89
C ALA A 83 8.14 14.47 -4.63
N ASN A 84 7.09 14.85 -5.36
CA ASN A 84 6.42 16.16 -5.22
C ASN A 84 4.95 15.93 -4.82
N ASP A 85 4.74 15.49 -3.58
CA ASP A 85 3.40 15.16 -3.07
C ASP A 85 3.11 15.96 -1.79
N ASP A 86 2.19 16.91 -1.89
CA ASP A 86 1.77 17.73 -0.74
C ASP A 86 0.81 16.99 0.20
N PHE A 87 0.15 15.92 -0.26
CA PHE A 87 -0.76 15.10 0.55
C PHE A 87 0.01 14.07 1.39
N PHE A 88 1.07 13.51 0.80
CA PHE A 88 1.94 12.51 1.41
C PHE A 88 3.41 12.89 1.19
N PRO A 89 3.92 13.86 1.97
CA PRO A 89 5.27 14.39 1.79
C PRO A 89 6.33 13.29 1.80
N PRO A 90 7.29 13.28 0.85
CA PRO A 90 8.25 12.19 0.72
C PRO A 90 9.14 11.99 1.93
N GLU A 91 9.44 13.06 2.67
CA GLU A 91 10.18 12.98 3.93
C GLU A 91 9.40 12.23 5.02
N ALA A 92 8.07 12.41 5.10
CA ALA A 92 7.22 11.71 6.05
C ALA A 92 7.05 10.23 5.65
N ILE A 93 6.98 9.93 4.36
CA ILE A 93 6.97 8.57 3.82
C ILE A 93 8.29 7.86 4.14
N THR A 94 9.42 8.53 3.94
CA THR A 94 10.74 7.98 4.24
C THR A 94 10.87 7.67 5.73
N ALA A 95 10.46 8.61 6.60
CA ALA A 95 10.48 8.42 8.04
C ALA A 95 9.61 7.21 8.48
N LEU A 96 8.38 7.09 7.95
CA LEU A 96 7.53 5.94 8.22
C LEU A 96 8.19 4.62 7.79
N GLY A 97 8.80 4.59 6.61
CA GLY A 97 9.53 3.41 6.13
C GLY A 97 10.71 3.03 7.03
N ASP A 98 11.46 4.02 7.52
CA ASP A 98 12.58 3.80 8.45
C ASP A 98 12.08 3.27 9.80
N ASP A 99 11.00 3.83 10.34
CA ASP A 99 10.38 3.40 11.60
C ASP A 99 9.90 1.95 11.50
N LEU A 100 9.20 1.59 10.43
CA LEU A 100 8.72 0.23 10.21
C LEU A 100 9.87 -0.78 10.07
N ARG A 101 10.91 -0.45 9.30
CA ARG A 101 12.11 -1.29 9.19
C ARG A 101 12.85 -1.41 10.53
N GLY A 102 12.94 -0.31 11.28
CA GLY A 102 13.51 -0.30 12.63
C GLY A 102 12.74 -1.18 13.62
N ALA A 103 11.45 -1.34 13.44
CA ALA A 103 10.58 -2.24 14.19
C ALA A 103 10.64 -3.70 13.69
N GLY A 104 11.38 -3.98 12.62
CA GLY A 104 11.60 -5.33 12.10
C GLY A 104 10.66 -5.76 10.97
N HIS A 105 9.86 -4.82 10.41
CA HIS A 105 8.99 -5.12 9.28
C HIS A 105 9.75 -5.08 7.94
N ASP A 106 9.34 -5.92 6.99
CA ASP A 106 9.92 -6.00 5.64
C ASP A 106 9.23 -4.96 4.73
N VAL A 107 9.83 -3.77 4.64
CA VAL A 107 9.23 -2.61 3.96
C VAL A 107 10.23 -1.96 3.01
N VAL A 108 9.82 -1.81 1.75
CA VAL A 108 10.52 -1.04 0.72
C VAL A 108 9.60 0.06 0.20
N PHE A 109 10.01 1.31 0.29
CA PHE A 109 9.31 2.45 -0.30
C PHE A 109 10.15 3.06 -1.40
N HIS A 110 9.58 3.13 -2.61
CA HIS A 110 10.16 3.78 -3.76
C HIS A 110 9.59 5.19 -3.89
N VAL A 111 10.45 6.18 -3.94
CA VAL A 111 10.07 7.57 -4.23
C VAL A 111 10.51 7.89 -5.67
N TYR A 112 9.58 8.30 -6.51
CA TYR A 112 9.81 8.56 -7.92
C TYR A 112 10.09 10.04 -8.16
N GLU A 113 11.32 10.37 -8.55
CA GLU A 113 11.76 11.74 -8.81
C GLU A 113 10.93 12.39 -9.92
N GLY A 114 10.61 13.68 -9.73
CA GLY A 114 9.86 14.48 -10.72
C GLY A 114 8.36 14.22 -10.78
N THR A 115 7.85 13.22 -10.06
CA THR A 115 6.42 12.85 -10.08
C THR A 115 5.61 13.57 -9.01
N GLY A 116 4.32 13.73 -9.26
CA GLY A 116 3.32 14.27 -8.32
C GLY A 116 2.31 13.22 -7.86
N HIS A 117 1.45 13.60 -6.92
CA HIS A 117 0.37 12.73 -6.42
C HIS A 117 -0.47 12.18 -7.56
N GLY A 118 -0.71 10.87 -7.58
CA GLY A 118 -1.53 10.23 -8.63
C GLY A 118 -0.78 9.93 -9.92
N PHE A 119 0.56 9.94 -9.93
CA PHE A 119 1.38 9.75 -11.13
C PHE A 119 1.08 8.48 -11.94
N ALA A 120 0.50 7.47 -11.34
CA ALA A 120 0.13 6.21 -12.00
C ALA A 120 -1.33 6.16 -12.51
N ASN A 121 -2.05 7.29 -12.49
CA ASN A 121 -3.43 7.37 -12.96
C ASN A 121 -3.49 7.97 -14.37
N GLU A 122 -3.74 7.13 -15.39
CA GLU A 122 -3.81 7.51 -16.80
C GLU A 122 -4.93 8.53 -17.12
N GLU A 123 -6.04 8.52 -16.36
CA GLU A 123 -7.11 9.52 -16.50
C GLU A 123 -6.61 10.94 -16.18
N ASN A 124 -5.49 11.01 -15.50
CA ASN A 124 -4.72 12.24 -15.24
C ASN A 124 -5.54 13.43 -14.70
N PRO A 125 -6.44 13.23 -13.73
CA PRO A 125 -7.31 14.31 -13.24
C PRO A 125 -6.54 15.44 -12.55
N LEU A 126 -5.32 15.15 -12.08
CA LEU A 126 -4.45 16.12 -11.39
C LEU A 126 -3.33 16.69 -12.30
N GLY A 127 -3.23 16.23 -13.54
CA GLY A 127 -2.16 16.64 -14.45
C GLY A 127 -0.77 16.10 -14.05
N THR A 128 -0.72 14.98 -13.33
CA THR A 128 0.51 14.41 -12.75
C THR A 128 0.87 13.04 -13.33
N TRP A 129 0.13 12.57 -14.33
CA TRP A 129 0.45 11.32 -15.02
C TRP A 129 1.89 11.31 -15.54
N ASP A 130 2.63 10.28 -15.20
CA ASP A 130 3.97 10.01 -15.68
C ASP A 130 4.06 8.57 -16.17
N GLU A 131 4.09 8.38 -17.50
CA GLU A 131 4.06 7.07 -18.13
C GLU A 131 5.24 6.20 -17.71
N ALA A 132 6.44 6.76 -17.63
CA ALA A 132 7.65 5.99 -17.31
C ALA A 132 7.67 5.55 -15.84
N ALA A 133 7.32 6.46 -14.93
CA ALA A 133 7.20 6.15 -13.50
C ALA A 133 6.08 5.14 -13.23
N ALA A 134 4.93 5.32 -13.88
CA ALA A 134 3.80 4.39 -13.78
C ALA A 134 4.17 2.99 -14.27
N ALA A 135 4.78 2.87 -15.45
CA ALA A 135 5.22 1.59 -15.98
C ALA A 135 6.23 0.89 -15.06
N THR A 136 7.16 1.65 -14.48
CA THR A 136 8.14 1.12 -13.53
C THR A 136 7.47 0.64 -12.23
N ALA A 137 6.57 1.45 -11.66
CA ALA A 137 5.85 1.11 -10.44
C ALA A 137 4.98 -0.13 -10.62
N TRP A 138 4.22 -0.20 -11.72
CA TRP A 138 3.41 -1.36 -12.04
C TRP A 138 4.23 -2.63 -12.30
N GLY A 139 5.36 -2.50 -13.01
CA GLY A 139 6.27 -3.62 -13.24
C GLY A 139 6.79 -4.22 -11.93
N ARG A 140 7.22 -3.36 -11.00
CA ARG A 140 7.64 -3.77 -9.64
C ARG A 140 6.51 -4.43 -8.87
N THR A 141 5.33 -3.80 -8.85
CA THR A 141 4.16 -4.33 -8.13
C THR A 141 3.77 -5.73 -8.62
N VAL A 142 3.71 -5.94 -9.94
CA VAL A 142 3.36 -7.26 -10.51
C VAL A 142 4.40 -8.31 -10.15
N GLU A 143 5.69 -7.99 -10.25
CA GLU A 143 6.77 -8.91 -9.88
C GLU A 143 6.74 -9.21 -8.37
N PHE A 144 6.56 -8.19 -7.54
CA PHE A 144 6.44 -8.30 -6.10
C PHE A 144 5.28 -9.21 -5.70
N LEU A 145 4.07 -8.99 -6.23
CA LEU A 145 2.91 -9.82 -5.94
C LEU A 145 3.12 -11.27 -6.39
N ARG A 146 3.67 -11.49 -7.59
CA ARG A 146 3.98 -12.86 -8.09
C ARG A 146 4.98 -13.61 -7.23
N SER A 147 5.89 -12.88 -6.58
CA SER A 147 6.93 -13.49 -5.74
C SER A 147 6.45 -13.87 -4.34
N HIS A 148 5.27 -13.37 -3.92
CA HIS A 148 4.78 -13.51 -2.56
C HIS A 148 3.38 -14.11 -2.44
N LEU A 149 2.70 -14.35 -3.57
CA LEU A 149 1.42 -15.04 -3.68
C LEU A 149 1.57 -16.36 -4.43
#